data_b869d05f03c4766ce512ec9e925d12d7
#
_entry.id   b869d05f03c4766ce512ec9e925d12d7
#
_cell.length_a   1.000
_cell.length_b   1.000
_cell.length_c   1.000
_cell.angle_alpha   90.00
_cell.angle_beta   90.00
_cell.angle_gamma   90.00
#
_symmetry.space_group_name_H-M   'P 1'
#
loop_
_entity.id
_entity.type
_entity.pdbx_description
1 polymer ?
#
loop_
_entity_poly.entity_id
_entity_poly.type
_entity_poly.pdbx_seq_one_letter_code
_entity_poly.pdbx_strand_id
1 'polypeptide(L)'
;VGGSISALVSLGTMMLLISFPGAIIGIYTDAPDIQLLATRLLTLSAFFILIDGAQIVGSFILRAYKETQFPFIMMVISYWLVALPLGWWLGIELPDNPNDGAAGFWYATITGISVCTVLIGARIWVILGRDLPTSATE
;
A
#
# COMPACT_ATOMS: atom_id res chain seq x y z
N VAL A 1 -7.58 -16.02 -11.19
CA VAL A 1 -6.24 -16.65 -11.16
C VAL A 1 -5.14 -15.59 -10.90
N GLY A 2 -5.08 -14.47 -11.65
CA GLY A 2 -4.04 -13.45 -11.47
C GLY A 2 -4.03 -12.78 -10.07
N GLY A 3 -5.20 -12.45 -9.54
CA GLY A 3 -5.33 -11.85 -8.21
C GLY A 3 -4.85 -12.78 -7.07
N SER A 4 -5.12 -14.07 -7.18
CA SER A 4 -4.68 -15.06 -6.19
C SER A 4 -3.16 -15.22 -6.20
N ILE A 5 -2.55 -15.21 -7.38
CA ILE A 5 -1.08 -15.29 -7.52
C ILE A 5 -0.43 -14.04 -6.94
N SER A 6 -0.93 -12.85 -7.26
CA SER A 6 -0.44 -11.59 -6.71
C SER A 6 -0.56 -11.57 -5.18
N ALA A 7 -1.68 -11.98 -4.61
CA ALA A 7 -1.87 -12.07 -3.18
C ALA A 7 -0.88 -13.03 -2.51
N LEU A 8 -0.65 -14.20 -3.10
CA LEU A 8 0.32 -15.18 -2.59
C LEU A 8 1.76 -14.65 -2.62
N VAL A 9 2.14 -13.99 -3.72
CA VAL A 9 3.48 -13.38 -3.84
C VAL A 9 3.66 -12.25 -2.84
N SER A 10 2.70 -11.34 -2.72
CA SER A 10 2.76 -10.24 -1.76
C SER A 10 2.80 -10.73 -0.31
N LEU A 11 1.98 -11.73 0.03
CA LEU A 11 1.97 -12.35 1.35
C LEU A 11 3.29 -13.09 1.65
N GLY A 12 3.82 -13.82 0.68
CA GLY A 12 5.12 -14.49 0.80
C GLY A 12 6.26 -13.51 1.01
N THR A 13 6.27 -12.40 0.25
CA THR A 13 7.27 -11.34 0.42
C THR A 13 7.14 -10.64 1.77
N MET A 14 5.93 -10.33 2.20
CA MET A 14 5.67 -9.77 3.52
C MET A 14 6.18 -10.69 4.63
N MET A 15 5.86 -11.99 4.57
CA MET A 15 6.32 -12.97 5.56
C MET A 15 7.85 -13.07 5.60
N LEU A 16 8.51 -13.06 4.44
CA LEU A 16 9.97 -13.11 4.36
C LEU A 16 10.60 -11.88 5.01
N LEU A 17 10.10 -10.70 4.73
CA LEU A 17 10.62 -9.44 5.28
C LEU A 17 10.42 -9.35 6.81
N ILE A 18 9.31 -9.87 7.34
CA ILE A 18 9.03 -9.86 8.77
C ILE A 18 9.79 -10.96 9.51
N SER A 19 10.00 -12.12 8.88
CA SER A 19 10.64 -13.26 9.53
C SER A 19 12.17 -13.13 9.62
N PHE A 20 12.79 -12.47 8.65
CA PHE A 20 14.26 -12.40 8.54
C PHE A 20 14.81 -10.97 8.42
N PRO A 21 14.30 -9.97 9.18
CA PRO A 21 14.76 -8.60 9.05
C PRO A 21 16.25 -8.46 9.39
N GLY A 22 16.73 -9.13 10.45
CA GLY A 22 18.13 -9.06 10.85
C GLY A 22 19.10 -9.66 9.84
N ALA A 23 18.73 -10.74 9.16
CA ALA A 23 19.55 -11.35 8.11
C ALA A 23 19.65 -10.43 6.89
N ILE A 24 18.56 -9.79 6.51
CA ILE A 24 18.53 -8.86 5.37
C ILE A 24 19.35 -7.61 5.67
N ILE A 25 19.16 -7.01 6.85
CA ILE A 25 19.82 -5.76 7.24
C ILE A 25 21.31 -5.99 7.54
N GLY A 26 21.68 -7.14 8.12
CA GLY A 26 23.07 -7.49 8.41
C GLY A 26 23.95 -7.62 7.16
N ILE A 27 23.37 -7.78 5.96
CA ILE A 27 24.14 -7.71 4.70
C ILE A 27 24.60 -6.27 4.39
N TYR A 28 23.87 -5.26 4.89
CA TYR A 28 24.11 -3.87 4.53
C TYR A 28 24.86 -3.08 5.62
N THR A 29 24.69 -3.42 6.89
CA THR A 29 25.29 -2.67 7.99
C THR A 29 25.39 -3.47 9.28
N ASP A 30 26.49 -3.26 10.03
CA ASP A 30 26.71 -3.80 11.36
C ASP A 30 26.40 -2.79 12.47
N ALA A 31 26.06 -1.55 12.13
CA ALA A 31 25.78 -0.49 13.11
C ALA A 31 24.41 -0.71 13.78
N PRO A 32 24.36 -0.89 15.14
CA PRO A 32 23.13 -1.27 15.84
C PRO A 32 22.01 -0.23 15.74
N ASP A 33 22.34 1.05 15.75
CA ASP A 33 21.34 2.13 15.64
C ASP A 33 20.67 2.14 14.27
N ILE A 34 21.45 1.88 13.21
CA ILE A 34 20.95 1.78 11.84
C ILE A 34 20.11 0.51 11.67
N GLN A 35 20.53 -0.60 12.29
CA GLN A 35 19.78 -1.87 12.24
C GLN A 35 18.41 -1.73 12.87
N LEU A 36 18.28 -1.01 13.99
CA LEU A 36 17.01 -0.79 14.66
C LEU A 36 16.02 0.01 13.76
N LEU A 37 16.50 1.12 13.21
CA LEU A 37 15.70 1.94 12.28
C LEU A 37 15.32 1.14 11.03
N ALA A 38 16.26 0.44 10.43
CA ALA A 38 16.04 -0.36 9.23
C ALA A 38 15.02 -1.49 9.48
N THR A 39 15.04 -2.14 10.63
CA THR A 39 14.05 -3.15 11.01
C THR A 39 12.64 -2.56 11.07
N ARG A 40 12.49 -1.38 11.67
CA ARG A 40 11.21 -0.67 11.73
C ARG A 40 10.69 -0.32 10.34
N LEU A 41 11.55 0.24 9.48
CA LEU A 41 11.19 0.61 8.11
C LEU A 41 10.90 -0.62 7.25
N LEU A 42 11.63 -1.71 7.43
CA LEU A 42 11.40 -2.96 6.71
C LEU A 42 10.03 -3.58 7.06
N THR A 43 9.64 -3.51 8.34
CA THR A 43 8.32 -3.95 8.78
C THR A 43 7.20 -3.10 8.15
N LEU A 44 7.37 -1.77 8.11
CA LEU A 44 6.41 -0.88 7.45
C LEU A 44 6.31 -1.16 5.95
N SER A 45 7.45 -1.40 5.29
CA SER A 45 7.46 -1.75 3.86
C SER A 45 6.80 -3.09 3.58
N ALA A 46 6.86 -4.05 4.49
CA ALA A 46 6.16 -5.33 4.36
C ALA A 46 4.64 -5.16 4.33
N PHE A 47 4.08 -4.31 5.19
CA PHE A 47 2.66 -3.95 5.13
C PHE A 47 2.30 -3.17 3.87
N PHE A 48 3.17 -2.24 3.46
CA PHE A 48 2.99 -1.49 2.21
C PHE A 48 2.86 -2.42 1.01
N ILE A 49 3.74 -3.41 0.86
CA ILE A 49 3.72 -4.38 -0.26
C ILE A 49 2.39 -5.13 -0.35
N LEU A 50 1.79 -5.50 0.79
CA LEU A 50 0.51 -6.19 0.79
C LEU A 50 -0.62 -5.30 0.25
N ILE A 51 -0.67 -4.05 0.70
CA ILE A 51 -1.69 -3.08 0.27
C ILE A 51 -1.48 -2.69 -1.20
N ASP A 52 -0.22 -2.48 -1.60
CA ASP A 52 0.16 -2.15 -2.98
C ASP A 52 -0.23 -3.29 -3.95
N GLY A 53 0.02 -4.53 -3.57
CA GLY A 53 -0.41 -5.68 -4.36
C GLY A 53 -1.93 -5.71 -4.58
N ALA A 54 -2.73 -5.40 -3.57
CA ALA A 54 -4.19 -5.31 -3.68
C ALA A 54 -4.62 -4.14 -4.59
N GLN A 55 -3.96 -2.98 -4.46
CA GLN A 55 -4.22 -1.80 -5.28
C GLN A 55 -3.91 -2.05 -6.77
N ILE A 56 -2.79 -2.71 -7.06
CA ILE A 56 -2.39 -3.07 -8.43
C ILE A 56 -3.43 -3.99 -9.05
N VAL A 57 -3.83 -5.06 -8.36
CA VAL A 57 -4.87 -6.00 -8.84
C VAL A 57 -6.18 -5.26 -9.09
N GLY A 58 -6.62 -4.41 -8.19
CA GLY A 58 -7.82 -3.59 -8.35
C GLY A 58 -7.75 -2.69 -9.58
N SER A 59 -6.60 -2.06 -9.82
CA SER A 59 -6.36 -1.22 -10.99
C SER A 59 -6.43 -2.01 -12.30
N PHE A 60 -5.91 -3.24 -12.33
CA PHE A 60 -6.03 -4.10 -13.51
C PHE A 60 -7.47 -4.55 -13.75
N ILE A 61 -8.24 -4.84 -12.71
CA ILE A 61 -9.67 -5.16 -12.84
C ILE A 61 -10.41 -3.99 -13.47
N LEU A 62 -10.24 -2.76 -12.98
CA LEU A 62 -10.89 -1.58 -13.56
C LEU A 62 -10.49 -1.34 -15.02
N ARG A 63 -9.23 -1.57 -15.38
CA ARG A 63 -8.78 -1.50 -16.78
C ARG A 63 -9.47 -2.54 -17.67
N ALA A 64 -9.75 -3.74 -17.18
CA ALA A 64 -10.51 -4.76 -17.90
C ALA A 64 -11.95 -4.30 -18.20
N TYR A 65 -12.54 -3.49 -17.31
CA TYR A 65 -13.83 -2.83 -17.50
C TYR A 65 -13.74 -1.52 -18.31
N LYS A 66 -12.57 -1.24 -18.95
CA LYS A 66 -12.29 -0.02 -19.73
C LYS A 66 -12.28 1.28 -18.91
N GLU A 67 -12.25 1.18 -17.59
CA GLU A 67 -12.10 2.32 -16.69
C GLU A 67 -10.62 2.57 -16.37
N THR A 68 -9.90 3.21 -17.27
CA THR A 68 -8.46 3.50 -17.11
C THR A 68 -8.18 4.81 -16.37
N GLN A 69 -9.09 5.78 -16.48
CA GLN A 69 -8.92 7.11 -15.88
C GLN A 69 -9.18 7.09 -14.37
N PHE A 70 -10.13 6.28 -13.90
CA PHE A 70 -10.51 6.25 -12.49
C PHE A 70 -9.36 5.85 -11.57
N PRO A 71 -8.63 4.74 -11.80
CA PRO A 71 -7.48 4.38 -10.97
C PRO A 71 -6.39 5.46 -10.95
N PHE A 72 -6.14 6.11 -12.10
CA PHE A 72 -5.15 7.18 -12.20
C PHE A 72 -5.55 8.40 -11.36
N ILE A 73 -6.79 8.87 -11.47
CA ILE A 73 -7.29 10.01 -10.70
C ILE A 73 -7.25 9.70 -9.20
N MET A 74 -7.68 8.50 -8.79
CA MET A 74 -7.65 8.11 -7.38
C MET A 74 -6.23 8.02 -6.84
N MET A 75 -5.28 7.55 -7.64
CA MET A 75 -3.86 7.56 -7.28
C MET A 75 -3.35 8.99 -7.08
N VAL A 76 -3.61 9.90 -8.01
CA VAL A 76 -3.20 11.30 -7.89
C VAL A 76 -3.79 11.93 -6.62
N ILE A 77 -5.10 11.79 -6.39
CA ILE A 77 -5.77 12.32 -5.20
C ILE A 77 -5.15 11.74 -3.92
N SER A 78 -4.99 10.43 -3.85
CA SER A 78 -4.48 9.76 -2.65
C SER A 78 -3.03 10.14 -2.32
N TYR A 79 -2.17 10.29 -3.32
CA TYR A 79 -0.79 10.67 -3.08
C TYR A 79 -0.61 12.17 -2.87
N TRP A 80 -1.27 13.03 -3.66
CA TRP A 80 -1.09 14.47 -3.58
C TRP A 80 -1.87 15.12 -2.43
N LEU A 81 -3.09 14.66 -2.15
CA LEU A 81 -3.93 15.29 -1.12
C LEU A 81 -3.88 14.57 0.23
N VAL A 82 -3.45 13.30 0.27
CA VAL A 82 -3.37 12.53 1.52
C VAL A 82 -1.91 12.26 1.88
N ALA A 83 -1.16 11.53 1.04
CA ALA A 83 0.17 11.08 1.42
C ALA A 83 1.17 12.24 1.57
N LEU A 84 1.20 13.22 0.64
CA LEU A 84 2.14 14.33 0.70
C LEU A 84 1.91 15.27 1.89
N PRO A 85 0.69 15.80 2.16
CA PRO A 85 0.46 16.66 3.32
C PRO A 85 0.70 15.93 4.64
N LEU A 86 0.24 14.67 4.72
CA LEU A 86 0.44 13.84 5.91
C LEU A 86 1.92 13.51 6.12
N GLY A 87 2.65 13.23 5.03
CA GLY A 87 4.09 12.99 5.05
C GLY A 87 4.89 14.20 5.49
N TRP A 88 4.52 15.38 5.05
CA TRP A 88 5.10 16.63 5.53
C TRP A 88 4.90 16.77 7.04
N TRP A 89 3.67 16.60 7.50
CA TRP A 89 3.34 16.78 8.90
C TRP A 89 3.97 15.72 9.80
N LEU A 90 3.83 14.44 9.46
CA LEU A 90 4.37 13.32 10.25
C LEU A 90 5.88 13.13 10.07
N GLY A 91 6.44 13.58 8.95
CA GLY A 91 7.84 13.37 8.64
C GLY A 91 8.75 14.55 8.99
N ILE A 92 8.21 15.76 9.02
CA ILE A 92 9.01 16.98 9.19
C ILE A 92 8.58 17.80 10.40
N GLU A 93 7.28 18.04 10.59
CA GLU A 93 6.81 18.95 11.64
C GLU A 93 6.66 18.28 13.01
N LEU A 94 6.24 17.01 13.04
CA LEU A 94 5.93 16.33 14.29
C LEU A 94 7.12 15.65 14.99
N PRO A 95 8.15 15.12 14.29
CA PRO A 95 9.18 14.33 14.96
C PRO A 95 10.23 15.20 15.65
N ASP A 96 10.51 14.88 16.92
CA ASP A 96 11.65 15.44 17.66
C ASP A 96 13.00 14.84 17.23
N ASN A 97 12.97 13.64 16.60
CA ASN A 97 14.15 12.93 16.12
C ASN A 97 14.06 12.64 14.60
N PRO A 98 15.17 12.81 13.85
CA PRO A 98 15.21 12.52 12.41
C PRO A 98 14.80 11.09 12.05
N ASN A 99 15.07 10.12 12.93
CA ASN A 99 14.71 8.71 12.74
C ASN A 99 13.19 8.47 12.76
N ASP A 100 12.46 9.25 13.54
CA ASP A 100 11.00 9.17 13.58
C ASP A 100 10.37 9.82 12.33
N GLY A 101 11.03 10.81 11.76
CA GLY A 101 10.62 11.43 10.50
C GLY A 101 10.57 10.45 9.33
N ALA A 102 11.57 9.58 9.19
CA ALA A 102 11.58 8.54 8.18
C ALA A 102 10.38 7.57 8.32
N ALA A 103 10.07 7.16 9.55
CA ALA A 103 8.90 6.33 9.83
C ALA A 103 7.59 7.11 9.56
N GLY A 104 7.54 8.40 9.85
CA GLY A 104 6.41 9.29 9.57
C GLY A 104 6.04 9.33 8.09
N PHE A 105 7.03 9.43 7.19
CA PHE A 105 6.81 9.33 5.74
C PHE A 105 6.25 7.98 5.33
N TRP A 106 6.70 6.89 5.94
CA TRP A 106 6.16 5.55 5.67
C TRP A 106 4.70 5.43 6.10
N TYR A 107 4.33 5.93 7.28
CA TYR A 107 2.94 5.94 7.74
C TYR A 107 2.04 6.75 6.79
N ALA A 108 2.51 7.92 6.35
CA ALA A 108 1.78 8.74 5.40
C ALA A 108 1.57 8.02 4.04
N THR A 109 2.62 7.37 3.53
CA THR A 109 2.57 6.62 2.27
C THR A 109 1.62 5.43 2.37
N ILE A 110 1.69 4.65 3.47
CA ILE A 110 0.76 3.54 3.72
C ILE A 110 -0.68 4.04 3.81
N THR A 111 -0.91 5.17 4.47
CA THR A 111 -2.24 5.78 4.55
C THR A 111 -2.74 6.19 3.15
N GLY A 112 -1.91 6.84 2.34
CA GLY A 112 -2.27 7.24 0.98
C GLY A 112 -2.63 6.05 0.09
N ILE A 113 -1.80 5.00 0.08
CA ILE A 113 -2.09 3.80 -0.72
C ILE A 113 -3.31 3.05 -0.21
N SER A 114 -3.55 3.04 1.10
CA SER A 114 -4.74 2.43 1.70
C SER A 114 -6.01 3.14 1.24
N VAL A 115 -6.02 4.47 1.25
CA VAL A 115 -7.14 5.27 0.73
C VAL A 115 -7.37 4.97 -0.74
N CYS A 116 -6.32 4.94 -1.56
CA CYS A 116 -6.42 4.58 -2.97
C CYS A 116 -7.03 3.19 -3.18
N THR A 117 -6.56 2.19 -2.43
CA THR A 117 -7.03 0.81 -2.49
C THR A 117 -8.51 0.69 -2.14
N VAL A 118 -8.94 1.39 -1.09
CA VAL A 118 -10.35 1.42 -0.67
C VAL A 118 -11.23 2.05 -1.75
N LEU A 119 -10.81 3.17 -2.34
CA LEU A 119 -11.56 3.85 -3.40
C LEU A 119 -11.68 2.98 -4.66
N ILE A 120 -10.60 2.31 -5.06
CA ILE A 120 -10.59 1.36 -6.17
C ILE A 120 -11.51 0.18 -5.88
N GLY A 121 -11.43 -0.39 -4.68
CA GLY A 121 -12.28 -1.49 -4.24
C GLY A 121 -13.77 -1.12 -4.23
N ALA A 122 -14.11 0.05 -3.72
CA ALA A 122 -15.48 0.58 -3.73
C ALA A 122 -16.01 0.74 -5.17
N ARG A 123 -15.16 1.23 -6.08
CA ARG A 123 -15.54 1.34 -7.50
C ARG A 123 -15.80 0.00 -8.14
N ILE A 124 -14.94 -0.98 -7.90
CA ILE A 124 -15.14 -2.35 -8.42
C ILE A 124 -16.46 -2.91 -7.91
N TRP A 125 -16.77 -2.72 -6.63
CA TRP A 125 -18.02 -3.21 -6.05
C TRP A 125 -19.25 -2.58 -6.70
N VAL A 126 -19.22 -1.28 -6.99
CA VAL A 126 -20.30 -0.58 -7.71
C VAL A 126 -20.47 -1.12 -9.12
N ILE A 127 -19.38 -1.40 -9.85
CA ILE A 127 -19.44 -1.95 -11.22
C ILE A 127 -20.05 -3.36 -11.19
N LEU A 128 -19.55 -4.23 -10.32
CA LEU A 128 -20.05 -5.60 -10.19
C LEU A 128 -21.53 -5.63 -9.76
N GLY A 129 -21.96 -4.69 -8.90
CA GLY A 129 -23.36 -4.58 -8.48
C GLY A 129 -24.32 -4.14 -9.60
N ARG A 130 -23.80 -3.47 -10.65
CA ARG A 130 -24.59 -3.08 -11.83
C ARG A 130 -24.75 -4.22 -12.83
N ASP A 131 -23.77 -5.13 -12.89
CA ASP A 131 -23.76 -6.26 -13.81
C ASP A 131 -24.53 -7.48 -13.29
N LEU A 132 -25.03 -7.43 -12.04
CA LEU A 132 -25.95 -8.44 -11.52
C LEU A 132 -27.36 -8.14 -12.07
N PRO A 133 -27.90 -8.94 -13.01
CA PRO A 133 -29.26 -8.74 -13.49
C PRO A 133 -30.22 -8.96 -12.32
N THR A 134 -31.19 -8.05 -12.18
CA THR A 134 -32.36 -8.20 -11.31
C THR A 134 -33.25 -9.30 -11.91
N SER A 135 -32.80 -10.53 -11.88
CA SER A 135 -33.56 -11.71 -12.30
C SER A 135 -34.05 -12.46 -11.08
N ALA A 136 -34.97 -11.86 -10.34
CA ALA A 136 -35.77 -12.59 -9.34
C ALA A 136 -37.03 -11.80 -8.98
N THR A 137 -37.86 -11.48 -9.96
CA THR A 137 -39.29 -11.22 -9.75
C THR A 137 -40.05 -11.42 -11.07
N GLU A 138 -40.23 -12.66 -11.48
CA GLU A 138 -41.42 -13.12 -12.23
C GLU A 138 -41.80 -14.51 -11.73
#